data_98d05134d1c69baf62d193ac6b5bb5fb
#
_entry.id   98d05134d1c69baf62d193ac6b5bb5fb
#
_cell.length_a   1.000
_cell.length_b   1.000
_cell.length_c   1.000
_cell.angle_alpha   90.00
_cell.angle_beta   90.00
_cell.angle_gamma   90.00
#
_symmetry.space_group_name_H-M   'P 1'
#
loop_
_entity.id
_entity.type
_entity.pdbx_description
1 polymer ?
#
loop_
_entity_poly.entity_id
_entity_poly.type
_entity_poly.pdbx_seq_one_letter_code
_entity_poly.pdbx_strand_id
1 'polypeptide(L)'
;MAFLSKSISRRTVLRAAGASLSLPFLEAMLPPMRGATKAPHRFQAFYVPNGMAMEYWTPKGTGADFEVPPILEGLKPFRDKLLMFGGIKASWNYIHAGASGSFLTGTPRGGRNEIEIIADVSIDQMLGRKFEKETQLGSMQMSLDAPANAGACTGNLSCAYLCTLSWRSQTQPLPMDWNPRTVFEKMFGDTGTTDWAAREKRLRQQKSVLDSVNAKLSGLRRELGPEDQRKLEEYTESVRDVERRVQMAESQRDVQLPSLDQPLGAPPTFEEHLQLLMDLKLLAYRADLTRVIAFMLSKEQSPRPYPQIGVPEAHHPLSHHNNVPELIEKMSKINRYHADLFAKYVTKLSQTPDGDGSLLDHMTILYGAGLSNSNGHSGSNLPQMLVGGGAGTWKGGRYLDFKDQPSQANLLLTIMDKFGMPLDKVGGSTGKLLLEPLAGV
;
A
#
# COMPACT_ATOMS: atom_id res chain seq x y z
N MET A 1 -26.56 -7.87 31.90
CA MET A 1 -26.95 -9.09 31.14
C MET A 1 -25.89 -9.30 30.07
N ALA A 2 -25.07 -10.33 30.24
CA ALA A 2 -23.99 -10.61 29.28
C ALA A 2 -24.57 -11.43 28.13
N PHE A 3 -24.59 -10.85 26.93
CA PHE A 3 -24.90 -11.58 25.70
C PHE A 3 -23.65 -12.40 25.29
N LEU A 4 -23.68 -13.69 25.59
CA LEU A 4 -22.78 -14.67 25.01
C LEU A 4 -23.18 -14.85 23.53
N SER A 5 -22.51 -14.16 22.60
CA SER A 5 -22.68 -14.41 21.19
C SER A 5 -22.01 -15.75 20.83
N LYS A 6 -22.80 -16.77 20.59
CA LYS A 6 -22.33 -18.02 19.97
C LYS A 6 -21.95 -17.71 18.52
N SER A 7 -20.72 -18.03 18.12
CA SER A 7 -20.29 -17.96 16.72
C SER A 7 -21.14 -18.91 15.87
N ILE A 8 -21.71 -18.37 14.77
CA ILE A 8 -22.54 -19.16 13.85
C ILE A 8 -21.60 -19.84 12.83
N SER A 9 -21.69 -21.16 12.69
CA SER A 9 -20.84 -21.90 11.77
C SER A 9 -21.32 -21.71 10.31
N ARG A 10 -20.38 -21.59 9.36
CA ARG A 10 -20.65 -21.52 7.91
C ARG A 10 -21.59 -22.61 7.38
N ARG A 11 -21.52 -23.83 7.93
CA ARG A 11 -22.40 -24.95 7.55
C ARG A 11 -23.87 -24.68 7.83
N THR A 12 -24.20 -23.85 8.79
CA THR A 12 -25.58 -23.49 9.13
C THR A 12 -26.17 -22.50 8.12
N VAL A 13 -25.36 -21.62 7.54
CA VAL A 13 -25.78 -20.63 6.53
C VAL A 13 -25.83 -21.21 5.13
N LEU A 14 -24.92 -22.10 4.76
CA LEU A 14 -24.83 -22.69 3.42
C LEU A 14 -25.88 -23.76 3.14
N ARG A 15 -26.60 -24.27 4.15
CA ARG A 15 -27.70 -25.22 3.95
C ARG A 15 -29.01 -24.58 3.47
N ALA A 16 -29.09 -23.24 3.44
CA ALA A 16 -30.31 -22.52 3.08
C ALA A 16 -30.32 -21.91 1.67
N ALA A 17 -29.19 -21.91 0.93
CA ALA A 17 -29.13 -21.31 -0.40
C ALA A 17 -28.18 -22.10 -1.30
N GLY A 18 -28.71 -22.79 -2.29
CA GLY A 18 -27.99 -23.55 -3.31
C GLY A 18 -27.32 -22.65 -4.36
N ALA A 19 -26.52 -21.68 -3.97
CA ALA A 19 -25.68 -20.88 -4.86
C ALA A 19 -24.37 -20.55 -4.15
N SER A 20 -23.24 -20.80 -4.80
CA SER A 20 -21.89 -20.44 -4.32
C SER A 20 -21.65 -18.93 -4.52
N LEU A 21 -22.26 -18.12 -3.66
CA LEU A 21 -21.91 -16.69 -3.54
C LEU A 21 -20.77 -16.57 -2.53
N SER A 22 -19.71 -15.89 -2.92
CA SER A 22 -18.66 -15.46 -1.99
C SER A 22 -19.29 -14.49 -0.97
N LEU A 23 -19.61 -15.00 0.22
CA LEU A 23 -20.18 -14.18 1.27
C LEU A 23 -19.18 -13.13 1.72
N PRO A 24 -19.59 -11.87 1.86
CA PRO A 24 -18.76 -10.85 2.50
C PRO A 24 -18.38 -11.29 3.92
N PHE A 25 -17.20 -10.87 4.38
CA PHE A 25 -16.75 -11.16 5.75
C PHE A 25 -17.77 -10.60 6.76
N LEU A 26 -18.38 -11.48 7.55
CA LEU A 26 -19.25 -11.07 8.64
C LEU A 26 -18.42 -10.93 9.92
N GLU A 27 -18.65 -9.88 10.69
CA GLU A 27 -17.99 -9.63 12.00
C GLU A 27 -18.11 -10.83 12.96
N ALA A 28 -19.24 -11.56 12.90
CA ALA A 28 -19.48 -12.77 13.69
C ALA A 28 -18.54 -13.96 13.35
N MET A 29 -17.72 -13.86 12.31
CA MET A 29 -16.76 -14.89 11.90
C MET A 29 -15.37 -14.73 12.55
N LEU A 30 -15.19 -13.69 13.36
CA LEU A 30 -13.91 -13.35 13.99
C LEU A 30 -13.98 -13.54 15.51
N PRO A 31 -12.89 -14.03 16.11
CA PRO A 31 -12.84 -14.15 17.56
C PRO A 31 -12.95 -12.77 18.23
N PRO A 32 -13.59 -12.68 19.42
CA PRO A 32 -13.62 -11.45 20.18
C PRO A 32 -12.20 -11.02 20.54
N MET A 33 -11.85 -9.77 20.22
CA MET A 33 -10.54 -9.20 20.56
C MET A 33 -10.35 -9.19 22.08
N ARG A 34 -9.17 -9.63 22.54
CA ARG A 34 -8.72 -9.48 23.93
C ARG A 34 -8.67 -7.99 24.28
N GLY A 35 -9.04 -7.65 25.51
CA GLY A 35 -9.26 -6.33 26.08
C GLY A 35 -8.29 -5.22 25.66
N ALA A 36 -8.72 -3.99 25.82
CA ALA A 36 -8.13 -2.74 25.34
C ALA A 36 -6.61 -2.59 25.57
N THR A 37 -5.81 -3.24 24.73
CA THR A 37 -4.39 -2.93 24.56
C THR A 37 -4.30 -1.82 23.51
N LYS A 38 -3.38 -0.87 23.72
CA LYS A 38 -3.11 0.18 22.74
C LYS A 38 -2.79 -0.46 21.38
N ALA A 39 -3.62 -0.19 20.38
CA ALA A 39 -3.47 -0.76 19.07
C ALA A 39 -2.18 -0.24 18.37
N PRO A 40 -1.53 -1.04 17.54
CA PRO A 40 -0.32 -0.61 16.84
C PRO A 40 -0.62 0.41 15.74
N HIS A 41 0.27 1.37 15.57
CA HIS A 41 0.22 2.31 14.45
C HIS A 41 0.57 1.58 13.14
N ARG A 42 -0.27 1.71 12.11
CA ARG A 42 -0.10 1.04 10.81
C ARG A 42 0.07 2.04 9.68
N PHE A 43 0.89 1.68 8.71
CA PHE A 43 1.13 2.46 7.50
C PHE A 43 0.54 1.77 6.28
N GLN A 44 -0.08 2.56 5.41
CA GLN A 44 -0.43 2.13 4.06
C GLN A 44 -0.12 3.23 3.05
N ALA A 45 0.53 2.88 1.95
CA ALA A 45 0.52 3.68 0.74
C ALA A 45 -0.62 3.21 -0.16
N PHE A 46 -1.40 4.15 -0.71
CA PHE A 46 -2.43 3.90 -1.70
C PHE A 46 -2.18 4.79 -2.91
N TYR A 47 -1.47 4.25 -3.87
CA TYR A 47 -1.05 4.96 -5.07
C TYR A 47 -2.10 4.86 -6.17
N VAL A 48 -2.43 5.99 -6.82
CA VAL A 48 -3.24 6.05 -8.04
C VAL A 48 -2.39 6.53 -9.21
N PRO A 49 -2.51 5.89 -10.39
CA PRO A 49 -1.64 6.18 -11.52
C PRO A 49 -2.12 7.39 -12.35
N ASN A 50 -1.26 7.83 -13.26
CA ASN A 50 -1.55 8.77 -14.33
C ASN A 50 -2.05 10.15 -13.88
N GLY A 51 -1.71 10.59 -12.67
CA GLY A 51 -2.10 11.90 -12.15
C GLY A 51 -3.60 12.08 -11.92
N MET A 52 -4.04 13.34 -11.83
CA MET A 52 -5.44 13.68 -11.55
C MET A 52 -5.90 14.93 -12.33
N ALA A 53 -7.22 15.03 -12.55
CA ALA A 53 -7.88 16.25 -12.98
C ALA A 53 -7.88 17.23 -11.80
N MET A 54 -6.88 18.12 -11.75
CA MET A 54 -6.57 18.97 -10.59
C MET A 54 -7.67 19.98 -10.28
N GLU A 55 -8.44 20.39 -11.27
CA GLU A 55 -9.61 21.27 -11.11
C GLU A 55 -10.69 20.64 -10.23
N TYR A 56 -10.76 19.31 -10.19
CA TYR A 56 -11.71 18.54 -9.40
C TYR A 56 -11.09 17.95 -8.12
N TRP A 57 -9.76 18.04 -7.97
CA TRP A 57 -9.03 17.56 -6.80
C TRP A 57 -8.75 18.67 -5.77
N THR A 58 -8.45 19.90 -6.23
CA THR A 58 -8.01 20.99 -5.35
C THR A 58 -9.15 21.48 -4.47
N PRO A 59 -9.02 21.45 -3.11
CA PRO A 59 -10.05 21.97 -2.23
C PRO A 59 -10.29 23.47 -2.41
N LYS A 60 -11.52 23.89 -2.18
CA LYS A 60 -11.83 25.30 -1.89
C LYS A 60 -11.64 25.55 -0.40
N GLY A 61 -11.20 26.76 -0.04
CA GLY A 61 -10.85 27.08 1.35
C GLY A 61 -9.50 26.50 1.77
N THR A 62 -9.07 26.80 3.00
CA THR A 62 -7.80 26.36 3.58
C THR A 62 -7.98 26.00 5.07
N GLY A 63 -6.98 25.34 5.66
CA GLY A 63 -7.05 24.95 7.07
C GLY A 63 -8.24 24.04 7.35
N ALA A 64 -8.97 24.35 8.42
CA ALA A 64 -10.14 23.58 8.82
C ALA A 64 -11.41 23.90 8.01
N ASP A 65 -11.41 24.99 7.25
CA ASP A 65 -12.58 25.44 6.48
C ASP A 65 -12.60 24.93 5.03
N PHE A 66 -11.73 23.97 4.70
CA PHE A 66 -11.69 23.42 3.36
C PHE A 66 -12.97 22.63 3.02
N GLU A 67 -13.37 22.70 1.75
CA GLU A 67 -14.43 21.87 1.19
C GLU A 67 -13.82 20.59 0.59
N VAL A 68 -14.45 19.45 0.88
CA VAL A 68 -14.04 18.17 0.24
C VAL A 68 -14.29 18.27 -1.27
N PRO A 69 -13.26 18.12 -2.11
CA PRO A 69 -13.39 18.34 -3.54
C PRO A 69 -14.22 17.22 -4.23
N PRO A 70 -14.76 17.48 -5.44
CA PRO A 70 -15.69 16.58 -6.12
C PRO A 70 -15.15 15.15 -6.33
N ILE A 71 -13.87 14.99 -6.60
CA ILE A 71 -13.25 13.67 -6.75
C ILE A 71 -13.34 12.85 -5.45
N LEU A 72 -13.32 13.49 -4.29
CA LEU A 72 -13.30 12.87 -2.97
C LEU A 72 -14.67 12.84 -2.28
N GLU A 73 -15.77 13.07 -3.00
CA GLU A 73 -17.13 13.13 -2.42
C GLU A 73 -17.45 11.90 -1.56
N GLY A 74 -17.02 10.70 -1.99
CA GLY A 74 -17.20 9.45 -1.22
C GLY A 74 -16.47 9.43 0.11
N LEU A 75 -15.46 10.29 0.31
CA LEU A 75 -14.71 10.42 1.57
C LEU A 75 -15.25 11.52 2.49
N LYS A 76 -16.28 12.28 2.08
CA LYS A 76 -16.88 13.33 2.88
C LYS A 76 -17.31 12.92 4.30
N PRO A 77 -17.84 11.71 4.54
CA PRO A 77 -18.12 11.22 5.90
C PRO A 77 -16.89 11.12 6.80
N PHE A 78 -15.70 11.06 6.22
CA PHE A 78 -14.40 10.93 6.90
C PHE A 78 -13.58 12.22 6.86
N ARG A 79 -14.24 13.37 6.64
CA ARG A 79 -13.56 14.67 6.49
C ARG A 79 -12.61 14.99 7.65
N ASP A 80 -12.98 14.62 8.87
CA ASP A 80 -12.17 14.79 10.08
C ASP A 80 -10.90 13.91 10.10
N LYS A 81 -10.86 12.87 9.28
CA LYS A 81 -9.73 11.94 9.08
C LYS A 81 -8.87 12.27 7.85
N LEU A 82 -9.17 13.37 7.13
CA LEU A 82 -8.43 13.77 5.94
C LEU A 82 -7.45 14.91 6.29
N LEU A 83 -6.19 14.74 5.97
CA LEU A 83 -5.19 15.81 5.95
C LEU A 83 -4.68 15.96 4.53
N MET A 84 -5.23 16.93 3.81
CA MET A 84 -4.91 17.20 2.41
C MET A 84 -3.73 18.17 2.30
N PHE A 85 -2.96 18.01 1.24
CA PHE A 85 -1.80 18.84 0.95
C PHE A 85 -1.92 19.56 -0.38
N GLY A 86 -1.55 20.82 -0.41
CA GLY A 86 -1.30 21.61 -1.60
C GLY A 86 0.16 22.06 -1.65
N GLY A 87 0.66 22.33 -2.85
CA GLY A 87 2.01 22.84 -3.07
C GLY A 87 3.13 21.81 -2.93
N ILE A 88 2.87 20.56 -2.55
CA ILE A 88 3.91 19.51 -2.51
C ILE A 88 4.41 19.24 -3.94
N LYS A 89 5.73 19.21 -4.14
CA LYS A 89 6.34 18.87 -5.43
C LYS A 89 7.05 17.52 -5.42
N ALA A 90 7.07 16.86 -6.58
CA ALA A 90 7.77 15.58 -6.76
C ALA A 90 9.26 15.71 -6.40
N SER A 91 9.81 14.68 -5.77
CA SER A 91 11.24 14.61 -5.48
C SER A 91 12.05 14.37 -6.76
N TRP A 92 11.55 13.52 -7.61
CA TRP A 92 12.09 13.22 -8.95
C TRP A 92 11.03 13.54 -10.00
N ASN A 93 11.17 14.74 -10.61
CA ASN A 93 10.26 15.22 -11.64
C ASN A 93 10.68 14.68 -13.02
N TYR A 94 10.42 13.40 -13.27
CA TYR A 94 10.73 12.72 -14.52
C TYR A 94 9.57 11.85 -14.96
N ILE A 95 8.63 12.40 -15.74
CA ILE A 95 7.48 11.68 -16.31
C ILE A 95 6.91 10.60 -15.37
N HIS A 96 6.30 9.55 -15.88
CA HIS A 96 5.70 8.46 -15.11
C HIS A 96 6.70 7.67 -14.24
N ALA A 97 7.95 7.48 -14.73
CA ALA A 97 8.97 6.78 -13.95
C ALA A 97 9.35 7.53 -12.66
N GLY A 98 9.41 8.87 -12.72
CA GLY A 98 9.63 9.70 -11.54
C GLY A 98 8.45 9.64 -10.58
N ALA A 99 7.22 9.59 -11.11
CA ALA A 99 6.00 9.57 -10.31
C ALA A 99 5.96 8.39 -9.33
N SER A 100 6.06 7.16 -9.82
CA SER A 100 6.03 5.97 -8.96
C SER A 100 7.37 5.71 -8.27
N GLY A 101 8.50 5.90 -8.97
CA GLY A 101 9.82 5.65 -8.41
C GLY A 101 10.18 6.53 -7.22
N SER A 102 9.67 7.77 -7.13
CA SER A 102 9.91 8.67 -6.00
C SER A 102 8.81 8.66 -4.93
N PHE A 103 7.65 8.03 -5.18
CA PHE A 103 6.48 8.14 -4.31
C PHE A 103 6.72 7.71 -2.86
N LEU A 104 7.46 6.63 -2.62
CA LEU A 104 7.83 6.17 -1.27
C LEU A 104 9.32 6.27 -0.97
N THR A 105 10.15 6.53 -1.98
CA THR A 105 11.60 6.66 -1.79
C THR A 105 12.04 8.10 -1.54
N GLY A 106 11.28 9.08 -2.05
CA GLY A 106 11.71 10.47 -2.06
C GLY A 106 13.00 10.68 -2.87
N THR A 107 13.42 9.73 -3.73
CA THR A 107 14.64 9.84 -4.51
C THR A 107 14.59 11.06 -5.44
N PRO A 108 15.67 11.86 -5.53
CA PRO A 108 15.72 12.99 -6.46
C PRO A 108 16.08 12.61 -7.89
N ARG A 109 16.41 11.35 -8.12
CA ARG A 109 16.82 10.83 -9.45
C ARG A 109 16.64 9.32 -9.53
N GLY A 110 16.50 8.80 -10.75
CA GLY A 110 16.60 7.37 -11.07
C GLY A 110 17.87 7.03 -11.85
N GLY A 111 17.94 5.81 -12.37
CA GLY A 111 18.97 5.37 -13.30
C GLY A 111 18.93 6.12 -14.62
N ARG A 112 19.93 5.89 -15.50
CA ARG A 112 20.09 6.56 -16.79
C ARG A 112 19.60 5.71 -17.96
N ASN A 113 19.41 4.43 -17.74
CA ASN A 113 18.99 3.47 -18.76
C ASN A 113 18.24 2.28 -18.11
N GLU A 114 17.85 1.29 -18.90
CA GLU A 114 17.11 0.13 -18.46
C GLU A 114 17.86 -0.81 -17.49
N ILE A 115 19.19 -0.77 -17.52
CA ILE A 115 20.08 -1.64 -16.74
C ILE A 115 20.45 -0.97 -15.42
N GLU A 116 20.69 0.34 -15.43
CA GLU A 116 21.04 1.12 -14.25
C GLU A 116 19.75 1.45 -13.45
N ILE A 117 19.44 0.62 -12.46
CA ILE A 117 18.31 0.82 -11.57
C ILE A 117 18.82 1.44 -10.28
N ILE A 118 18.45 2.70 -10.02
CA ILE A 118 18.84 3.45 -8.83
C ILE A 118 17.63 4.16 -8.25
N ALA A 119 17.40 3.98 -6.95
CA ALA A 119 16.48 4.75 -6.13
C ALA A 119 17.01 4.82 -4.68
N ASP A 120 16.28 5.47 -3.78
CA ASP A 120 16.56 5.36 -2.34
C ASP A 120 15.69 4.24 -1.72
N VAL A 121 16.03 3.80 -0.51
CA VAL A 121 15.19 2.85 0.23
C VAL A 121 13.83 3.50 0.50
N SER A 122 12.75 2.80 0.19
CA SER A 122 11.41 3.33 0.40
C SER A 122 10.97 3.25 1.87
N ILE A 123 10.13 4.21 2.31
CA ILE A 123 9.70 4.30 3.72
C ILE A 123 8.91 3.08 4.18
N ASP A 124 8.17 2.41 3.30
CA ASP A 124 7.49 1.16 3.63
C ASP A 124 8.48 0.05 3.99
N GLN A 125 9.67 0.02 3.36
CA GLN A 125 10.73 -0.93 3.72
C GLN A 125 11.45 -0.54 5.01
N MET A 126 11.65 0.75 5.25
CA MET A 126 12.19 1.23 6.52
C MET A 126 11.26 0.90 7.69
N LEU A 127 9.95 1.15 7.54
CA LEU A 127 8.92 0.79 8.51
C LEU A 127 8.78 -0.74 8.65
N GLY A 128 8.88 -1.48 7.54
CA GLY A 128 8.89 -2.93 7.54
C GLY A 128 10.01 -3.50 8.43
N ARG A 129 11.23 -2.97 8.34
CA ARG A 129 12.36 -3.33 9.22
C ARG A 129 12.11 -2.99 10.69
N LYS A 130 11.42 -1.86 10.96
CA LYS A 130 11.04 -1.52 12.33
C LYS A 130 10.14 -2.58 12.95
N PHE A 131 9.15 -3.07 12.19
CA PHE A 131 8.13 -4.00 12.69
C PHE A 131 8.45 -5.48 12.47
N GLU A 132 9.55 -5.82 11.79
CA GLU A 132 9.87 -7.20 11.41
C GLU A 132 10.00 -8.19 12.58
N LYS A 133 10.29 -7.70 13.79
CA LYS A 133 10.35 -8.51 15.00
C LYS A 133 8.98 -8.69 15.67
N GLU A 134 7.99 -7.93 15.25
CA GLU A 134 6.65 -7.91 15.83
C GLU A 134 5.62 -8.58 14.92
N THR A 135 5.85 -8.61 13.61
CA THR A 135 4.91 -9.14 12.62
C THR A 135 5.55 -10.20 11.72
N GLN A 136 4.74 -11.17 11.27
CA GLN A 136 5.19 -12.24 10.35
C GLN A 136 5.77 -11.68 9.04
N LEU A 137 5.12 -10.65 8.50
CA LEU A 137 5.53 -9.94 7.28
C LEU A 137 5.92 -8.53 7.67
N GLY A 138 7.18 -8.13 7.51
CA GLY A 138 7.61 -6.76 7.76
C GLY A 138 6.81 -5.76 6.94
N SER A 139 6.57 -6.07 5.65
CA SER A 139 5.72 -5.30 4.75
C SER A 139 5.11 -6.17 3.66
N MET A 140 4.02 -5.69 3.02
CA MET A 140 3.41 -6.31 1.84
C MET A 140 3.36 -5.30 0.70
N GLN A 141 3.67 -5.75 -0.51
CA GLN A 141 3.62 -4.99 -1.75
C GLN A 141 2.54 -5.58 -2.64
N MET A 142 1.54 -4.78 -3.02
CA MET A 142 0.38 -5.27 -3.76
C MET A 142 -0.03 -4.30 -4.88
N SER A 143 -0.51 -4.83 -5.99
CA SER A 143 -1.03 -4.07 -7.12
C SER A 143 -2.23 -4.77 -7.74
N LEU A 144 -3.07 -4.03 -8.49
CA LEU A 144 -4.11 -4.64 -9.33
C LEU A 144 -3.58 -5.06 -10.70
N ASP A 145 -2.52 -4.44 -11.19
CA ASP A 145 -1.93 -4.79 -12.48
C ASP A 145 -0.75 -5.73 -12.30
N ALA A 146 -0.65 -6.71 -13.18
CA ALA A 146 0.54 -7.52 -13.29
C ALA A 146 1.76 -6.62 -13.59
N PRO A 147 2.95 -6.94 -13.06
CA PRO A 147 4.16 -6.19 -13.38
C PRO A 147 4.42 -6.25 -14.89
N ALA A 148 4.99 -5.18 -15.45
CA ALA A 148 5.46 -5.20 -16.82
C ALA A 148 6.63 -6.18 -16.94
N ASN A 149 6.75 -6.80 -18.11
CA ASN A 149 7.92 -7.61 -18.43
C ASN A 149 9.20 -6.78 -18.30
N ALA A 150 10.31 -7.43 -18.05
CA ALA A 150 11.61 -6.78 -17.99
C ALA A 150 11.92 -6.03 -19.30
N GLY A 151 12.68 -4.93 -19.20
CA GLY A 151 13.10 -4.11 -20.33
C GLY A 151 12.95 -2.62 -20.07
N ALA A 152 13.17 -1.83 -21.11
CA ALA A 152 12.95 -0.39 -21.11
C ALA A 152 11.46 -0.06 -21.30
N CYS A 153 10.95 0.87 -20.51
CA CYS A 153 9.60 1.40 -20.65
C CYS A 153 9.64 2.88 -21.05
N THR A 154 9.56 3.80 -20.12
CA THR A 154 9.50 5.23 -20.39
C THR A 154 10.88 5.85 -20.46
N GLY A 155 11.20 6.51 -21.59
CA GLY A 155 12.46 7.25 -21.73
C GLY A 155 13.70 6.37 -21.58
N ASN A 156 13.65 5.12 -22.03
CA ASN A 156 14.70 4.10 -21.91
C ASN A 156 15.04 3.70 -20.46
N LEU A 157 14.20 4.04 -19.48
CA LEU A 157 14.36 3.60 -18.09
C LEU A 157 13.74 2.24 -17.86
N SER A 158 14.23 1.54 -16.83
CA SER A 158 13.70 0.24 -16.42
C SER A 158 12.20 0.30 -16.12
N CYS A 159 11.46 -0.71 -16.60
CA CYS A 159 10.05 -0.89 -16.30
C CYS A 159 9.76 -1.04 -14.78
N ALA A 160 10.77 -1.38 -13.98
CA ALA A 160 10.64 -1.44 -12.53
C ALA A 160 10.09 -0.13 -11.94
N TYR A 161 10.51 1.03 -12.49
CA TYR A 161 10.03 2.32 -12.00
C TYR A 161 8.53 2.54 -12.17
N LEU A 162 7.89 1.91 -13.17
CA LEU A 162 6.44 2.04 -13.39
C LEU A 162 5.62 1.05 -12.58
N CYS A 163 6.24 -0.02 -12.09
CA CYS A 163 5.55 -1.21 -11.58
C CYS A 163 5.73 -1.45 -10.08
N THR A 164 6.53 -0.62 -9.38
CA THR A 164 6.68 -0.72 -7.93
C THR A 164 6.83 0.64 -7.26
N LEU A 165 6.42 0.69 -6.00
CA LEU A 165 6.68 1.80 -5.07
C LEU A 165 7.78 1.44 -4.07
N SER A 166 8.10 0.15 -3.94
CA SER A 166 8.85 -0.41 -2.81
C SER A 166 10.25 -0.79 -3.22
N TRP A 167 11.25 -0.29 -2.49
CA TRP A 167 12.66 -0.47 -2.76
C TRP A 167 13.39 -0.91 -1.49
N ARG A 168 13.88 -2.15 -1.49
CA ARG A 168 14.61 -2.74 -0.34
C ARG A 168 15.98 -2.11 -0.16
N SER A 169 16.64 -1.80 -1.25
CA SER A 169 17.92 -1.08 -1.33
C SER A 169 17.89 -0.10 -2.51
N GLN A 170 18.98 0.62 -2.71
CA GLN A 170 19.09 1.57 -3.83
C GLN A 170 18.96 0.93 -5.21
N THR A 171 19.21 -0.36 -5.33
CA THR A 171 19.22 -1.09 -6.60
C THR A 171 18.24 -2.26 -6.65
N GLN A 172 17.47 -2.48 -5.56
CA GLN A 172 16.57 -3.63 -5.45
C GLN A 172 15.11 -3.20 -5.33
N PRO A 173 14.39 -3.05 -6.46
CA PRO A 173 12.94 -2.90 -6.45
C PRO A 173 12.27 -4.20 -5.98
N LEU A 174 11.18 -4.09 -5.26
CA LEU A 174 10.36 -5.23 -4.85
C LEU A 174 9.18 -5.39 -5.80
N PRO A 175 8.90 -6.61 -6.27
CA PRO A 175 7.73 -6.87 -7.10
C PRO A 175 6.45 -6.64 -6.30
N MET A 176 5.41 -6.14 -6.99
CA MET A 176 4.07 -5.98 -6.42
C MET A 176 3.24 -7.23 -6.73
N ASP A 177 2.68 -7.85 -5.69
CA ASP A 177 1.82 -9.02 -5.82
C ASP A 177 0.43 -8.58 -6.32
N TRP A 178 0.05 -9.04 -7.51
CA TRP A 178 -1.22 -8.69 -8.13
C TRP A 178 -2.27 -9.80 -8.07
N ASN A 179 -1.83 -11.04 -7.90
CA ASN A 179 -2.72 -12.18 -7.86
C ASN A 179 -3.18 -12.46 -6.42
N PRO A 180 -4.48 -12.41 -6.10
CA PRO A 180 -5.00 -12.68 -4.76
C PRO A 180 -4.58 -14.03 -4.19
N ARG A 181 -4.41 -15.04 -5.04
CA ARG A 181 -3.89 -16.34 -4.62
C ARG A 181 -2.46 -16.22 -4.07
N THR A 182 -1.57 -15.55 -4.79
CA THR A 182 -0.18 -15.33 -4.36
C THR A 182 -0.12 -14.50 -3.06
N VAL A 183 -0.98 -13.49 -2.94
CA VAL A 183 -1.13 -12.70 -1.71
C VAL A 183 -1.56 -13.59 -0.54
N PHE A 184 -2.54 -14.46 -0.74
CA PHE A 184 -3.00 -15.41 0.27
C PHE A 184 -1.88 -16.39 0.68
N GLU A 185 -1.17 -16.96 -0.31
CA GLU A 185 -0.04 -17.86 -0.07
C GLU A 185 1.09 -17.18 0.70
N LYS A 186 1.35 -15.90 0.43
CA LYS A 186 2.33 -15.10 1.18
C LYS A 186 1.92 -14.89 2.65
N MET A 187 0.63 -14.74 2.92
CA MET A 187 0.08 -14.54 4.25
C MET A 187 0.02 -15.85 5.06
N PHE A 188 -0.41 -16.94 4.45
CA PHE A 188 -0.79 -18.17 5.14
C PHE A 188 -0.03 -19.42 4.71
N GLY A 189 0.80 -19.34 3.68
CA GLY A 189 1.45 -20.48 3.04
C GLY A 189 0.58 -21.09 1.94
N ASP A 190 1.15 -22.04 1.22
CA ASP A 190 0.57 -22.68 0.03
C ASP A 190 -0.31 -23.91 0.35
N THR A 191 -0.85 -24.00 1.54
CA THR A 191 -1.72 -25.11 1.99
C THR A 191 -3.16 -25.00 1.52
N GLY A 192 -3.52 -23.90 0.86
CA GLY A 192 -4.87 -23.61 0.38
C GLY A 192 -5.88 -23.28 1.49
N THR A 193 -5.46 -23.18 2.74
CA THR A 193 -6.33 -22.95 3.90
C THR A 193 -5.62 -22.15 4.99
N THR A 194 -6.41 -21.56 5.89
CA THR A 194 -5.93 -20.94 7.13
C THR A 194 -5.84 -21.95 8.30
N ASP A 195 -6.19 -23.21 8.10
CA ASP A 195 -6.12 -24.25 9.12
C ASP A 195 -4.70 -24.43 9.66
N TRP A 196 -4.54 -24.42 10.99
CA TRP A 196 -3.23 -24.45 11.62
C TRP A 196 -2.50 -25.77 11.39
N ALA A 197 -3.17 -26.92 11.46
CA ALA A 197 -2.50 -28.23 11.34
C ALA A 197 -1.88 -28.41 9.95
N ALA A 198 -2.58 -27.97 8.90
CA ALA A 198 -2.05 -27.96 7.53
C ALA A 198 -0.85 -27.01 7.40
N ARG A 199 -0.96 -25.80 7.98
CA ARG A 199 0.11 -24.79 7.96
C ARG A 199 1.35 -25.24 8.74
N GLU A 200 1.19 -25.82 9.93
CA GLU A 200 2.31 -26.30 10.76
C GLU A 200 3.15 -27.33 10.03
N LYS A 201 2.51 -28.30 9.37
CA LYS A 201 3.24 -29.31 8.56
C LYS A 201 4.10 -28.63 7.48
N ARG A 202 3.56 -27.62 6.80
CA ARG A 202 4.28 -26.89 5.74
C ARG A 202 5.42 -26.06 6.30
N LEU A 203 5.23 -25.37 7.43
CA LEU A 203 6.26 -24.58 8.09
C LEU A 203 7.47 -25.44 8.47
N ARG A 204 7.24 -26.66 8.99
CA ARG A 204 8.32 -27.62 9.28
C ARG A 204 9.10 -28.02 8.03
N GLN A 205 8.41 -28.23 6.90
CA GLN A 205 9.07 -28.53 5.62
C GLN A 205 9.92 -27.36 5.13
N GLN A 206 9.39 -26.13 5.18
CA GLN A 206 10.11 -24.93 4.78
C GLN A 206 11.36 -24.73 5.64
N LYS A 207 11.28 -24.94 6.95
CA LYS A 207 12.43 -24.85 7.87
C LYS A 207 13.55 -25.82 7.46
N SER A 208 13.22 -27.07 7.17
CA SER A 208 14.19 -28.07 6.71
C SER A 208 14.89 -27.69 5.41
N VAL A 209 14.14 -27.07 4.45
CA VAL A 209 14.72 -26.57 3.20
C VAL A 209 15.67 -25.40 3.47
N LEU A 210 15.27 -24.46 4.34
CA LEU A 210 16.08 -23.30 4.72
C LEU A 210 17.40 -23.71 5.39
N ASP A 211 17.36 -24.68 6.30
CA ASP A 211 18.57 -25.22 6.95
C ASP A 211 19.56 -25.76 5.89
N SER A 212 19.05 -26.48 4.88
CA SER A 212 19.87 -26.99 3.77
C SER A 212 20.44 -25.88 2.89
N VAL A 213 19.65 -24.81 2.62
CA VAL A 213 20.11 -23.66 1.84
C VAL A 213 21.20 -22.89 2.57
N ASN A 214 21.03 -22.61 3.86
CA ASN A 214 22.01 -21.92 4.69
C ASN A 214 23.34 -22.66 4.78
N ALA A 215 23.31 -23.98 4.90
CA ALA A 215 24.51 -24.78 4.89
C ALA A 215 25.30 -24.63 3.58
N LYS A 216 24.61 -24.61 2.43
CA LYS A 216 25.23 -24.41 1.11
C LYS A 216 25.77 -23.00 0.92
N LEU A 217 25.02 -21.96 1.35
CA LEU A 217 25.44 -20.56 1.25
C LEU A 217 26.73 -20.29 2.04
N SER A 218 26.85 -20.89 3.23
CA SER A 218 28.05 -20.76 4.07
C SER A 218 29.30 -21.36 3.41
N GLY A 219 29.14 -22.41 2.61
CA GLY A 219 30.23 -23.00 1.80
C GLY A 219 30.61 -22.05 0.63
N LEU A 220 29.63 -21.64 -0.14
CA LEU A 220 29.83 -20.83 -1.35
C LEU A 220 30.49 -19.48 -1.07
N ARG A 221 30.16 -18.83 0.04
CA ARG A 221 30.74 -17.53 0.44
C ARG A 221 32.26 -17.53 0.50
N ARG A 222 32.86 -18.67 0.83
CA ARG A 222 34.33 -18.81 0.94
C ARG A 222 35.04 -18.91 -0.40
N GLU A 223 34.29 -19.19 -1.48
CA GLU A 223 34.83 -19.46 -2.82
C GLU A 223 34.67 -18.28 -3.76
N LEU A 224 33.91 -17.25 -3.37
CA LEU A 224 33.52 -16.13 -4.23
C LEU A 224 34.40 -14.89 -4.05
N GLY A 225 34.59 -14.14 -5.13
CA GLY A 225 35.22 -12.82 -5.12
C GLY A 225 34.30 -11.73 -4.51
N PRO A 226 34.83 -10.51 -4.24
CA PRO A 226 34.12 -9.47 -3.48
C PRO A 226 32.78 -9.02 -4.11
N GLU A 227 32.69 -8.96 -5.43
CA GLU A 227 31.48 -8.54 -6.13
C GLU A 227 30.38 -9.59 -6.03
N ASP A 228 30.73 -10.86 -6.21
CA ASP A 228 29.77 -11.95 -6.07
C ASP A 228 29.38 -12.19 -4.61
N GLN A 229 30.28 -11.93 -3.66
CA GLN A 229 29.94 -11.94 -2.22
C GLN A 229 28.83 -10.95 -1.90
N ARG A 230 28.82 -9.75 -2.51
CA ARG A 230 27.77 -8.75 -2.31
C ARG A 230 26.41 -9.25 -2.83
N LYS A 231 26.38 -9.87 -4.02
CA LYS A 231 25.16 -10.49 -4.56
C LYS A 231 24.67 -11.64 -3.69
N LEU A 232 25.62 -12.42 -3.15
CA LEU A 232 25.30 -13.50 -2.23
C LEU A 232 24.76 -12.99 -0.90
N GLU A 233 25.22 -11.84 -0.41
CA GLU A 233 24.69 -11.18 0.78
C GLU A 233 23.23 -10.74 0.58
N GLU A 234 22.88 -10.13 -0.54
CA GLU A 234 21.49 -9.78 -0.88
C GLU A 234 20.58 -11.02 -0.93
N TYR A 235 21.08 -12.13 -1.50
CA TYR A 235 20.36 -13.40 -1.49
C TYR A 235 20.22 -13.98 -0.07
N THR A 236 21.28 -13.93 0.73
CA THR A 236 21.28 -14.39 2.12
C THR A 236 20.31 -13.62 2.99
N GLU A 237 20.19 -12.29 2.78
CA GLU A 237 19.17 -11.48 3.44
C GLU A 237 17.75 -11.93 3.09
N SER A 238 17.51 -12.28 1.84
CA SER A 238 16.21 -12.82 1.41
C SER A 238 15.89 -14.17 2.08
N VAL A 239 16.88 -15.03 2.25
CA VAL A 239 16.72 -16.31 2.96
C VAL A 239 16.43 -16.08 4.44
N ARG A 240 17.14 -15.16 5.10
CA ARG A 240 16.89 -14.78 6.50
C ARG A 240 15.48 -14.19 6.70
N ASP A 241 14.99 -13.43 5.74
CA ASP A 241 13.61 -12.93 5.80
C ASP A 241 12.59 -14.08 5.79
N VAL A 242 12.80 -15.10 4.96
CA VAL A 242 11.93 -16.29 4.95
C VAL A 242 12.03 -17.06 6.28
N GLU A 243 13.24 -17.24 6.83
CA GLU A 243 13.43 -17.88 8.15
C GLU A 243 12.65 -17.15 9.24
N ARG A 244 12.80 -15.83 9.30
CA ARG A 244 12.11 -15.00 10.27
C ARG A 244 10.59 -15.15 10.13
N ARG A 245 10.07 -15.14 8.91
CA ARG A 245 8.64 -15.32 8.63
C ARG A 245 8.12 -16.68 9.12
N VAL A 246 8.90 -17.73 8.92
CA VAL A 246 8.56 -19.07 9.43
C VAL A 246 8.52 -19.08 10.97
N GLN A 247 9.53 -18.50 11.62
CA GLN A 247 9.59 -18.41 13.09
C GLN A 247 8.42 -17.57 13.65
N MET A 248 8.10 -16.42 13.03
CA MET A 248 6.97 -15.59 13.45
C MET A 248 5.63 -16.31 13.25
N ALA A 249 5.44 -17.04 12.13
CA ALA A 249 4.25 -17.83 11.92
C ALA A 249 4.09 -18.93 12.97
N GLU A 250 5.19 -19.57 13.39
CA GLU A 250 5.18 -20.55 14.49
C GLU A 250 4.78 -19.90 15.83
N SER A 251 5.25 -18.67 16.12
CA SER A 251 4.90 -17.94 17.36
C SER A 251 3.45 -17.46 17.40
N GLN A 252 2.82 -17.28 16.24
CA GLN A 252 1.42 -16.84 16.10
C GLN A 252 0.42 -18.00 16.02
N ARG A 253 0.81 -19.23 16.40
CA ARG A 253 -0.04 -20.42 16.32
C ARG A 253 -1.39 -20.29 17.05
N ASP A 254 -1.42 -19.50 18.13
CA ASP A 254 -2.62 -19.30 18.95
C ASP A 254 -3.53 -18.16 18.42
N VAL A 255 -3.13 -17.47 17.35
CA VAL A 255 -3.97 -16.48 16.67
C VAL A 255 -5.05 -17.22 15.90
N GLN A 256 -6.29 -17.10 16.35
CA GLN A 256 -7.44 -17.67 15.66
C GLN A 256 -7.70 -16.89 14.36
N LEU A 257 -7.41 -17.50 13.23
CA LEU A 257 -7.75 -16.99 11.92
C LEU A 257 -9.14 -17.47 11.52
N PRO A 258 -9.92 -16.67 10.78
CA PRO A 258 -11.14 -17.15 10.17
C PRO A 258 -10.82 -18.30 9.21
N SER A 259 -11.65 -19.36 9.19
CA SER A 259 -11.50 -20.44 8.21
C SER A 259 -11.81 -19.90 6.81
N LEU A 260 -10.78 -19.79 5.98
CA LEU A 260 -10.85 -19.26 4.63
C LEU A 260 -10.21 -20.23 3.65
N ASP A 261 -10.86 -20.38 2.51
CA ASP A 261 -10.29 -21.06 1.37
C ASP A 261 -9.46 -20.09 0.53
N GLN A 262 -8.40 -20.61 -0.05
CA GLN A 262 -7.53 -19.87 -0.94
C GLN A 262 -8.30 -19.36 -2.18
N PRO A 263 -8.14 -18.09 -2.59
CA PRO A 263 -8.66 -17.60 -3.85
C PRO A 263 -8.12 -18.41 -5.05
N LEU A 264 -8.97 -18.67 -6.04
CA LEU A 264 -8.55 -19.39 -7.26
C LEU A 264 -7.58 -18.57 -8.13
N GLY A 265 -7.67 -17.24 -8.05
CA GLY A 265 -6.84 -16.30 -8.81
C GLY A 265 -7.47 -14.91 -8.83
N ALA A 266 -7.08 -14.08 -9.82
CA ALA A 266 -7.65 -12.75 -10.00
C ALA A 266 -9.06 -12.86 -10.59
N PRO A 267 -10.08 -12.23 -9.97
CA PRO A 267 -11.42 -12.11 -10.55
C PRO A 267 -11.40 -11.38 -11.91
N PRO A 268 -12.42 -11.63 -12.77
CA PRO A 268 -12.44 -11.07 -14.11
C PRO A 268 -12.72 -9.56 -14.16
N THR A 269 -13.45 -9.02 -13.20
CA THR A 269 -13.77 -7.60 -13.17
C THR A 269 -12.79 -6.82 -12.28
N PHE A 270 -12.58 -5.55 -12.64
CA PHE A 270 -11.73 -4.63 -11.87
C PHE A 270 -12.23 -4.48 -10.42
N GLU A 271 -13.54 -4.33 -10.22
CA GLU A 271 -14.12 -4.13 -8.89
C GLU A 271 -13.96 -5.36 -8.01
N GLU A 272 -14.30 -6.55 -8.52
CA GLU A 272 -14.18 -7.79 -7.76
C GLU A 272 -12.72 -8.07 -7.38
N HIS A 273 -11.79 -7.85 -8.32
CA HIS A 273 -10.35 -8.03 -8.06
C HIS A 273 -9.87 -7.06 -6.98
N LEU A 274 -10.21 -5.77 -7.11
CA LEU A 274 -9.88 -4.75 -6.11
C LEU A 274 -10.49 -5.11 -4.75
N GLN A 275 -11.78 -5.46 -4.73
CA GLN A 275 -12.49 -5.82 -3.50
C GLN A 275 -11.81 -6.99 -2.78
N LEU A 276 -11.41 -8.04 -3.51
CA LEU A 276 -10.73 -9.19 -2.94
C LEU A 276 -9.36 -8.82 -2.36
N LEU A 277 -8.57 -7.99 -3.06
CA LEU A 277 -7.30 -7.50 -2.52
C LEU A 277 -7.50 -6.60 -1.30
N MET A 278 -8.56 -5.77 -1.26
CA MET A 278 -8.91 -4.96 -0.08
C MET A 278 -9.26 -5.84 1.12
N ASP A 279 -10.01 -6.92 0.90
CA ASP A 279 -10.39 -7.85 1.96
C ASP A 279 -9.19 -8.63 2.50
N LEU A 280 -8.24 -9.02 1.63
CA LEU A 280 -6.97 -9.62 2.06
C LEU A 280 -6.11 -8.64 2.87
N LYS A 281 -6.04 -7.35 2.48
CA LYS A 281 -5.35 -6.32 3.29
C LYS A 281 -6.00 -6.15 4.67
N LEU A 282 -7.33 -6.07 4.71
CA LEU A 282 -8.07 -5.97 5.95
C LEU A 282 -7.77 -7.16 6.87
N LEU A 283 -7.76 -8.37 6.31
CA LEU A 283 -7.40 -9.59 7.03
C LEU A 283 -5.96 -9.55 7.55
N ALA A 284 -5.00 -9.10 6.71
CA ALA A 284 -3.61 -8.98 7.13
C ALA A 284 -3.44 -8.04 8.33
N TYR A 285 -4.15 -6.90 8.34
CA TYR A 285 -4.12 -5.97 9.47
C TYR A 285 -4.82 -6.52 10.72
N ARG A 286 -5.98 -7.17 10.58
CA ARG A 286 -6.72 -7.76 11.70
C ARG A 286 -5.97 -8.89 12.39
N ALA A 287 -5.24 -9.68 11.62
CA ALA A 287 -4.41 -10.76 12.13
C ALA A 287 -3.00 -10.29 12.56
N ASP A 288 -2.72 -8.98 12.46
CA ASP A 288 -1.40 -8.36 12.70
C ASP A 288 -0.26 -9.08 11.97
N LEU A 289 -0.55 -9.62 10.76
CA LEU A 289 0.46 -10.28 9.93
C LEU A 289 1.46 -9.28 9.37
N THR A 290 1.02 -8.05 9.15
CA THR A 290 1.85 -6.90 8.80
C THR A 290 1.22 -5.62 9.30
N ARG A 291 2.05 -4.60 9.53
CA ARG A 291 1.62 -3.23 9.85
C ARG A 291 1.93 -2.25 8.72
N VAL A 292 2.47 -2.74 7.60
CA VAL A 292 2.93 -1.91 6.49
C VAL A 292 2.51 -2.52 5.16
N ILE A 293 1.71 -1.79 4.37
CA ILE A 293 1.31 -2.22 3.02
C ILE A 293 1.55 -1.08 2.03
N ALA A 294 2.29 -1.36 0.96
CA ALA A 294 2.34 -0.53 -0.23
C ALA A 294 1.37 -1.09 -1.29
N PHE A 295 0.41 -0.28 -1.74
CA PHE A 295 -0.60 -0.68 -2.69
C PHE A 295 -0.64 0.26 -3.89
N MET A 296 -0.50 -0.27 -5.10
CA MET A 296 -0.75 0.42 -6.36
C MET A 296 -2.12 0.01 -6.91
N LEU A 297 -3.03 0.97 -7.05
CA LEU A 297 -4.33 0.71 -7.69
C LEU A 297 -4.15 0.29 -9.14
N SER A 298 -3.14 0.84 -9.81
CA SER A 298 -2.67 0.43 -11.13
C SER A 298 -1.23 0.91 -11.32
N LYS A 299 -0.49 0.27 -12.22
CA LYS A 299 0.85 0.75 -12.59
C LYS A 299 0.77 2.09 -13.34
N GLU A 300 1.86 2.86 -13.32
CA GLU A 300 1.98 4.02 -14.19
C GLU A 300 1.86 3.62 -15.67
N GLN A 301 1.31 4.52 -16.47
CA GLN A 301 0.99 4.27 -17.88
C GLN A 301 -0.03 3.14 -18.11
N SER A 302 -0.85 2.81 -17.11
CA SER A 302 -1.89 1.80 -17.30
C SER A 302 -2.85 2.20 -18.42
N PRO A 303 -3.02 1.36 -19.44
CA PRO A 303 -3.96 1.62 -20.53
C PRO A 303 -5.38 1.14 -20.23
N ARG A 304 -5.70 0.81 -18.98
CA ARG A 304 -6.99 0.25 -18.59
C ARG A 304 -8.14 1.18 -18.96
N PRO A 305 -9.16 0.70 -19.70
CA PRO A 305 -10.42 1.43 -19.91
C PRO A 305 -11.38 1.22 -18.75
N TYR A 306 -12.35 2.13 -18.62
CA TYR A 306 -13.40 2.09 -17.58
C TYR A 306 -14.81 2.22 -18.20
N PRO A 307 -15.24 1.28 -19.09
CA PRO A 307 -16.53 1.38 -19.76
C PRO A 307 -17.71 1.33 -18.79
N GLN A 308 -17.56 0.70 -17.62
CA GLN A 308 -18.60 0.61 -16.58
C GLN A 308 -18.98 1.97 -15.97
N ILE A 309 -18.17 3.00 -16.16
CA ILE A 309 -18.47 4.39 -15.76
C ILE A 309 -18.61 5.33 -16.96
N GLY A 310 -18.80 4.77 -18.16
CA GLY A 310 -18.97 5.53 -19.40
C GLY A 310 -17.67 6.15 -19.95
N VAL A 311 -16.50 5.61 -19.60
CA VAL A 311 -15.19 6.03 -20.10
C VAL A 311 -14.50 4.83 -20.78
N PRO A 312 -14.80 4.57 -22.06
CA PRO A 312 -14.20 3.45 -22.80
C PRO A 312 -12.77 3.71 -23.26
N GLU A 313 -12.31 4.96 -23.20
CA GLU A 313 -10.92 5.32 -23.56
C GLU A 313 -9.93 4.73 -22.57
N ALA A 314 -8.74 4.40 -23.08
CA ALA A 314 -7.64 3.93 -22.26
C ALA A 314 -7.13 5.04 -21.34
N HIS A 315 -6.93 4.74 -20.05
CA HIS A 315 -6.64 5.74 -19.01
C HIS A 315 -5.38 6.57 -19.30
N HIS A 316 -4.25 5.95 -19.63
CA HIS A 316 -3.02 6.70 -19.91
C HIS A 316 -3.13 7.61 -21.12
N PRO A 317 -3.61 7.19 -22.31
CA PRO A 317 -3.87 8.10 -23.41
C PRO A 317 -4.85 9.24 -23.04
N LEU A 318 -5.92 8.94 -22.29
CA LEU A 318 -6.88 9.94 -21.84
C LEU A 318 -6.25 10.97 -20.89
N SER A 319 -5.26 10.56 -20.08
CA SER A 319 -4.57 11.47 -19.17
C SER A 319 -3.80 12.57 -19.90
N HIS A 320 -3.48 12.37 -21.19
CA HIS A 320 -2.95 13.40 -22.11
C HIS A 320 -4.08 14.16 -22.81
N HIS A 321 -4.97 14.73 -22.02
CA HIS A 321 -6.24 15.35 -22.45
C HIS A 321 -6.10 16.66 -23.26
N ASN A 322 -4.89 17.14 -23.55
CA ASN A 322 -4.61 18.35 -24.34
C ASN A 322 -5.43 19.59 -23.89
N ASN A 323 -5.81 19.65 -22.61
CA ASN A 323 -6.67 20.68 -22.01
C ASN A 323 -8.06 20.76 -22.65
N VAL A 324 -8.54 19.69 -23.28
CA VAL A 324 -9.90 19.60 -23.82
C VAL A 324 -10.86 19.30 -22.63
N PRO A 325 -11.87 20.19 -22.36
CA PRO A 325 -12.73 20.06 -21.18
C PRO A 325 -13.43 18.72 -21.05
N GLU A 326 -13.94 18.16 -22.16
CA GLU A 326 -14.63 16.86 -22.17
C GLU A 326 -13.71 15.71 -21.78
N LEU A 327 -12.42 15.77 -22.15
CA LEU A 327 -11.42 14.75 -21.77
C LEU A 327 -11.01 14.90 -20.30
N ILE A 328 -10.89 16.14 -19.80
CA ILE A 328 -10.66 16.42 -18.37
C ILE A 328 -11.83 15.90 -17.53
N GLU A 329 -13.08 16.10 -17.99
CA GLU A 329 -14.27 15.56 -17.32
C GLU A 329 -14.23 14.02 -17.27
N LYS A 330 -13.88 13.35 -18.38
CA LYS A 330 -13.70 11.89 -18.38
C LYS A 330 -12.59 11.45 -17.43
N MET A 331 -11.46 12.15 -17.38
CA MET A 331 -10.39 11.89 -16.44
C MET A 331 -10.89 12.05 -14.99
N SER A 332 -11.67 13.09 -14.70
CA SER A 332 -12.24 13.30 -13.36
C SER A 332 -13.20 12.17 -12.95
N LYS A 333 -13.97 11.58 -13.89
CA LYS A 333 -14.82 10.41 -13.64
C LYS A 333 -14.01 9.20 -13.22
N ILE A 334 -12.86 8.95 -13.87
CA ILE A 334 -11.94 7.86 -13.46
C ILE A 334 -11.39 8.15 -12.06
N ASN A 335 -10.90 9.35 -11.81
CA ASN A 335 -10.33 9.70 -10.50
C ASN A 335 -11.38 9.58 -9.39
N ARG A 336 -12.61 10.03 -9.62
CA ARG A 336 -13.73 9.88 -8.68
C ARG A 336 -14.05 8.41 -8.43
N TYR A 337 -14.13 7.60 -9.48
CA TYR A 337 -14.38 6.17 -9.36
C TYR A 337 -13.32 5.47 -8.49
N HIS A 338 -12.03 5.79 -8.67
CA HIS A 338 -10.95 5.29 -7.84
C HIS A 338 -11.11 5.73 -6.38
N ALA A 339 -11.47 6.99 -6.14
CA ALA A 339 -11.69 7.53 -4.81
C ALA A 339 -12.93 6.92 -4.12
N ASP A 340 -14.01 6.66 -4.86
CA ASP A 340 -15.23 6.02 -4.34
C ASP A 340 -14.95 4.57 -3.93
N LEU A 341 -14.15 3.83 -4.71
CA LEU A 341 -13.70 2.48 -4.35
C LEU A 341 -12.79 2.50 -3.10
N PHE A 342 -11.91 3.48 -3.01
CA PHE A 342 -11.09 3.70 -1.82
C PHE A 342 -11.97 4.07 -0.61
N ALA A 343 -13.00 4.89 -0.77
CA ALA A 343 -13.94 5.25 0.29
C ALA A 343 -14.68 4.03 0.85
N LYS A 344 -15.07 3.08 0.00
CA LYS A 344 -15.64 1.77 0.45
C LYS A 344 -14.66 1.01 1.35
N TYR A 345 -13.36 1.04 1.02
CA TYR A 345 -12.34 0.43 1.86
C TYR A 345 -12.13 1.18 3.17
N VAL A 346 -12.06 2.52 3.15
CA VAL A 346 -11.97 3.36 4.35
C VAL A 346 -13.16 3.10 5.28
N THR A 347 -14.37 2.93 4.74
CA THR A 347 -15.56 2.55 5.50
C THR A 347 -15.36 1.20 6.22
N LYS A 348 -14.84 0.17 5.54
CA LYS A 348 -14.52 -1.11 6.19
C LYS A 348 -13.49 -0.96 7.32
N LEU A 349 -12.46 -0.15 7.10
CA LEU A 349 -11.45 0.13 8.12
C LEU A 349 -12.05 0.82 9.34
N SER A 350 -12.94 1.80 9.15
CA SER A 350 -13.61 2.54 10.23
C SER A 350 -14.58 1.68 11.05
N GLN A 351 -15.16 0.66 10.42
CA GLN A 351 -16.08 -0.28 11.05
C GLN A 351 -15.37 -1.48 11.68
N THR A 352 -14.06 -1.62 11.47
CA THR A 352 -13.30 -2.75 12.03
C THR A 352 -12.70 -2.36 13.36
N PRO A 353 -13.14 -2.97 14.49
CA PRO A 353 -12.59 -2.71 15.81
C PRO A 353 -11.09 -3.04 15.89
N ASP A 354 -10.32 -2.19 16.60
CA ASP A 354 -8.90 -2.35 16.81
C ASP A 354 -8.48 -1.69 18.14
N GLY A 355 -8.33 -2.48 19.19
CA GLY A 355 -7.96 -2.00 20.52
C GLY A 355 -8.96 -0.99 21.08
N ASP A 356 -8.53 0.24 21.25
CA ASP A 356 -9.30 1.37 21.81
C ASP A 356 -10.05 2.19 20.75
N GLY A 357 -10.05 1.74 19.50
CA GLY A 357 -10.73 2.42 18.39
C GLY A 357 -11.03 1.50 17.22
N SER A 358 -10.95 2.02 16.01
CA SER A 358 -11.04 1.29 14.76
C SER A 358 -9.68 1.15 14.10
N LEU A 359 -9.55 0.25 13.11
CA LEU A 359 -8.34 0.19 12.29
C LEU A 359 -8.02 1.55 11.67
N LEU A 360 -9.02 2.29 11.20
CA LEU A 360 -8.82 3.61 10.61
C LEU A 360 -8.21 4.61 11.60
N ASP A 361 -8.57 4.55 12.88
CA ASP A 361 -8.03 5.44 13.92
C ASP A 361 -6.53 5.20 14.15
N HIS A 362 -6.07 3.97 13.95
CA HIS A 362 -4.67 3.58 14.13
C HIS A 362 -3.87 3.49 12.84
N MET A 363 -4.42 4.00 11.72
CA MET A 363 -3.74 4.00 10.42
C MET A 363 -3.29 5.39 9.98
N THR A 364 -2.15 5.44 9.31
CA THR A 364 -1.72 6.51 8.42
C THR A 364 -1.72 5.97 6.99
N ILE A 365 -2.67 6.40 6.17
CA ILE A 365 -2.76 6.02 4.76
C ILE A 365 -2.29 7.21 3.92
N LEU A 366 -1.18 7.08 3.21
CA LEU A 366 -0.75 8.05 2.20
C LEU A 366 -1.47 7.72 0.88
N TYR A 367 -2.50 8.48 0.57
CA TYR A 367 -3.26 8.37 -0.69
C TYR A 367 -2.80 9.44 -1.68
N GLY A 368 -2.63 9.07 -2.94
CA GLY A 368 -2.38 10.05 -3.99
C GLY A 368 -1.61 9.53 -5.19
N ALA A 369 -1.16 10.48 -6.02
CA ALA A 369 -0.37 10.24 -7.23
C ALA A 369 0.99 10.94 -7.16
N GLY A 370 1.92 10.47 -7.98
CA GLY A 370 3.24 11.10 -8.15
C GLY A 370 3.29 12.12 -9.29
N LEU A 371 2.19 12.29 -10.02
CA LEU A 371 1.93 13.38 -10.98
C LEU A 371 0.68 14.14 -10.56
N SER A 372 0.63 15.43 -10.80
CA SER A 372 -0.58 16.25 -10.68
C SER A 372 -1.36 16.28 -12.00
N ASN A 373 -1.16 17.28 -12.84
CA ASN A 373 -1.71 17.30 -14.18
C ASN A 373 -0.85 16.42 -15.11
N SER A 374 -1.37 15.27 -15.50
CA SER A 374 -0.67 14.29 -16.33
C SER A 374 -0.46 14.73 -17.76
N ASN A 375 -1.30 15.63 -18.30
CA ASN A 375 -1.13 16.16 -19.66
C ASN A 375 0.25 16.83 -19.85
N GLY A 376 0.71 17.54 -18.81
CA GLY A 376 2.03 18.17 -18.80
C GLY A 376 3.09 17.39 -18.01
N HIS A 377 2.79 16.15 -17.56
CA HIS A 377 3.64 15.38 -16.64
C HIS A 377 4.10 16.22 -15.43
N SER A 378 3.19 17.03 -14.89
CA SER A 378 3.56 17.98 -13.84
C SER A 378 3.86 17.28 -12.52
N GLY A 379 5.04 17.55 -11.97
CA GLY A 379 5.45 17.17 -10.62
C GLY A 379 5.20 18.26 -9.58
N SER A 380 4.50 19.32 -9.91
CA SER A 380 4.16 20.41 -8.98
C SER A 380 2.77 20.18 -8.39
N ASN A 381 2.56 20.57 -7.12
CA ASN A 381 1.26 20.45 -6.45
C ASN A 381 0.66 19.05 -6.53
N LEU A 382 1.42 18.06 -6.07
CA LEU A 382 1.01 16.64 -6.11
C LEU A 382 -0.31 16.42 -5.37
N PRO A 383 -1.27 15.67 -5.95
CA PRO A 383 -2.52 15.31 -5.29
C PRO A 383 -2.24 14.22 -4.24
N GLN A 384 -1.95 14.66 -3.04
CA GLN A 384 -1.61 13.79 -1.91
C GLN A 384 -2.38 14.17 -0.66
N MET A 385 -2.73 13.17 0.14
CA MET A 385 -3.35 13.35 1.45
C MET A 385 -2.98 12.20 2.39
N LEU A 386 -3.01 12.47 3.71
CA LEU A 386 -3.08 11.42 4.72
C LEU A 386 -4.52 11.16 5.10
N VAL A 387 -4.87 9.88 5.25
CA VAL A 387 -6.20 9.42 5.66
C VAL A 387 -6.06 8.52 6.88
N GLY A 388 -6.93 8.72 7.88
CA GLY A 388 -6.98 7.93 9.12
C GLY A 388 -6.79 8.79 10.36
N GLY A 389 -6.61 8.13 11.51
CA GLY A 389 -6.36 8.80 12.79
C GLY A 389 -4.89 8.87 13.18
N GLY A 390 -3.99 8.21 12.42
CA GLY A 390 -2.55 8.20 12.66
C GLY A 390 -2.14 7.75 14.07
N ALA A 391 -2.96 6.92 14.73
CA ALA A 391 -2.78 6.55 16.14
C ALA A 391 -2.59 7.78 17.06
N GLY A 392 -3.23 8.91 16.72
CA GLY A 392 -3.14 10.17 17.46
C GLY A 392 -1.86 10.99 17.22
N THR A 393 -1.01 10.60 16.26
CA THR A 393 0.27 11.30 16.01
C THR A 393 0.14 12.51 15.07
N TRP A 394 -0.99 12.67 14.40
CA TRP A 394 -1.33 13.83 13.58
C TRP A 394 -2.85 14.06 13.57
N LYS A 395 -3.30 15.24 13.15
CA LYS A 395 -4.71 15.63 13.16
C LYS A 395 -5.21 15.86 11.73
N GLY A 396 -6.31 15.24 11.36
CA GLY A 396 -7.04 15.44 10.11
C GLY A 396 -7.98 16.65 10.15
N GLY A 397 -8.93 16.69 9.21
CA GLY A 397 -9.93 17.75 9.06
C GLY A 397 -9.35 19.05 8.50
N ARG A 398 -8.24 18.98 7.74
CA ARG A 398 -7.52 20.17 7.28
C ARG A 398 -6.95 20.02 5.88
N TYR A 399 -6.82 21.17 5.20
CA TYR A 399 -6.04 21.32 3.97
C TYR A 399 -4.86 22.28 4.24
N LEU A 400 -3.64 21.79 4.09
CA LEU A 400 -2.40 22.56 4.26
C LEU A 400 -1.83 22.89 2.86
N ASP A 401 -1.85 24.16 2.50
CA ASP A 401 -1.34 24.66 1.22
C ASP A 401 0.04 25.30 1.42
N PHE A 402 1.09 24.59 1.04
CA PHE A 402 2.48 25.00 1.20
C PHE A 402 2.93 25.90 0.05
N LYS A 403 3.06 27.19 0.32
CA LYS A 403 3.48 28.21 -0.68
C LYS A 403 4.96 28.09 -1.08
N ASP A 404 5.79 27.53 -0.20
CA ASP A 404 7.22 27.28 -0.42
C ASP A 404 7.50 26.00 -1.24
N GLN A 405 6.46 25.27 -1.60
CA GLN A 405 6.51 24.09 -2.44
C GLN A 405 7.56 23.04 -2.00
N PRO A 406 7.45 22.52 -0.78
CA PRO A 406 8.41 21.53 -0.29
C PRO A 406 8.36 20.24 -1.11
N SER A 407 9.49 19.52 -1.12
CA SER A 407 9.55 18.20 -1.77
C SER A 407 8.65 17.18 -1.07
N GLN A 408 8.07 16.26 -1.83
CA GLN A 408 7.39 15.05 -1.31
C GLN A 408 8.27 14.28 -0.31
N ALA A 409 9.59 14.26 -0.50
CA ALA A 409 10.52 13.63 0.44
C ALA A 409 10.42 14.22 1.86
N ASN A 410 10.03 15.50 1.99
CA ASN A 410 9.79 16.13 3.29
C ASN A 410 8.53 15.57 3.98
N LEU A 411 7.49 15.26 3.20
CA LEU A 411 6.30 14.56 3.71
C LEU A 411 6.68 13.14 4.18
N LEU A 412 7.47 12.41 3.40
CA LEU A 412 7.94 11.08 3.78
C LEU A 412 8.76 11.11 5.07
N LEU A 413 9.69 12.06 5.20
CA LEU A 413 10.47 12.27 6.43
C LEU A 413 9.56 12.56 7.63
N THR A 414 8.51 13.37 7.42
CA THR A 414 7.52 13.69 8.46
C THR A 414 6.73 12.45 8.87
N ILE A 415 6.30 11.62 7.91
CA ILE A 415 5.62 10.35 8.20
C ILE A 415 6.54 9.45 9.06
N MET A 416 7.82 9.30 8.71
CA MET A 416 8.77 8.50 9.50
C MET A 416 8.88 8.99 10.93
N ASP A 417 8.94 10.29 11.14
CA ASP A 417 8.96 10.90 12.48
C ASP A 417 7.67 10.57 13.27
N LYS A 418 6.47 10.64 12.64
CA LYS A 418 5.18 10.28 13.26
C LYS A 418 5.10 8.80 13.62
N PHE A 419 5.89 7.94 13.00
CA PHE A 419 6.07 6.54 13.38
C PHE A 419 7.15 6.32 14.46
N GLY A 420 7.70 7.38 15.06
CA GLY A 420 8.77 7.28 16.05
C GLY A 420 10.08 6.74 15.46
N MET A 421 10.35 7.08 14.22
CA MET A 421 11.62 6.84 13.52
C MET A 421 12.23 8.20 13.09
N PRO A 422 12.83 8.95 14.02
CA PRO A 422 13.45 10.21 13.68
C PRO A 422 14.69 9.93 12.81
N LEU A 423 14.62 10.36 11.56
CA LEU A 423 15.69 10.26 10.57
C LEU A 423 16.18 11.67 10.24
N ASP A 424 17.46 11.81 9.91
CA ASP A 424 18.00 13.06 9.41
C ASP A 424 17.51 13.35 7.99
N LYS A 425 17.29 12.28 7.19
CA LYS A 425 16.94 12.42 5.79
C LYS A 425 16.18 11.18 5.27
N VAL A 426 15.26 11.42 4.32
CA VAL A 426 14.64 10.41 3.44
C VAL A 426 14.80 10.94 2.02
N GLY A 427 15.47 10.16 1.14
CA GLY A 427 15.70 10.56 -0.24
C GLY A 427 16.28 11.98 -0.36
N GLY A 428 15.60 12.82 -1.15
CA GLY A 428 15.96 14.23 -1.37
C GLY A 428 15.40 15.22 -0.33
N SER A 429 14.95 14.77 0.86
CA SER A 429 14.34 15.67 1.85
C SER A 429 15.33 16.72 2.38
N THR A 430 14.80 17.89 2.69
CA THR A 430 15.54 19.04 3.25
C THR A 430 15.07 19.41 4.67
N GLY A 431 14.01 18.77 5.15
CA GLY A 431 13.42 18.98 6.48
C GLY A 431 12.04 18.35 6.58
N LYS A 432 11.44 18.39 7.77
CA LYS A 432 10.09 17.92 8.03
C LYS A 432 9.06 18.98 7.65
N LEU A 433 7.85 18.56 7.28
CA LEU A 433 6.70 19.46 7.13
C LEU A 433 6.12 19.80 8.50
N LEU A 434 5.69 21.02 8.68
CA LEU A 434 4.89 21.43 9.83
C LEU A 434 3.44 21.01 9.61
N LEU A 435 3.02 19.94 10.26
CA LEU A 435 1.62 19.46 10.18
C LEU A 435 0.72 20.10 11.25
N GLU A 436 1.31 20.69 12.29
CA GLU A 436 0.56 21.38 13.34
C GLU A 436 0.32 22.83 12.92
N PRO A 437 -0.88 23.40 13.19
CA PRO A 437 -1.06 24.84 13.02
C PRO A 437 -0.09 25.55 13.97
N LEU A 438 0.62 26.56 13.46
CA LEU A 438 1.34 27.51 14.30
C LEU A 438 0.34 28.08 15.30
N ALA A 439 0.66 28.05 16.61
CA ALA A 439 -0.19 28.62 17.62
C ALA A 439 -0.44 30.11 17.26
N GLY A 440 -1.69 30.46 16.93
CA GLY A 440 -2.09 31.84 16.64
C GLY A 440 -2.48 32.13 15.18
N VAL A 441 -2.68 31.11 14.31
CA VAL A 441 -3.28 31.30 12.96
C VAL A 441 -4.59 30.51 12.88
#